data_3fc2052af8688c3756b34dd2ffdc4fc8
#
_entry.id   3fc2052af8688c3756b34dd2ffdc4fc8
#
_cell.length_a   1.000
_cell.length_b   1.000
_cell.length_c   1.000
_cell.angle_alpha   90.00
_cell.angle_beta   90.00
_cell.angle_gamma   90.00
#
_symmetry.space_group_name_H-M   'P 1'
#
loop_
_entity.id
_entity.type
_entity.pdbx_description
1 polymer ?
#
loop_
_entity_poly.entity_id
_entity_poly.type
_entity_poly.pdbx_seq_one_letter_code
_entity_poly.pdbx_strand_id
1 'polypeptide(L)'
;MEVFNRKIPSARLVVLVLIASTFQSGAALAQNDLRIKDICRLKGQEENTLQGLGLVVGLKGTGDGDIKPMVRALTRSMQLMGGQISSDIQGRLIEKEMANAKNVALVFVEVTVPPSGAQQGDKLSCKVSAISAKSLEGGNLMLTHLLGPRADRPVVFALASGPIVIDSAKVPTSGKIVDGCKMELTVANEFIAGNKISLIVDPDHRSIATSQNIEDSINDYQSNVEGSPITKNSASAYAKSDKSKLAKAIDQATIEVTIPHIYKDHPVPFVSLVLDLKLLNLHNKKRVFIDEREGVLIIGDDVTIAPVAISHKNLTISTRGGVASGGSFVSMSSQDGLTPRPTLKNLTDALNVLAVPTADQISIIKALKKQGNLYGELIIE
;
A
#
# COMPACT_ATOMS: atom_id res chain seq x y z
N MET A 1 -14.25 42.13 -74.31
CA MET A 1 -14.90 41.58 -73.11
C MET A 1 -14.26 40.22 -72.81
N GLU A 2 -13.09 40.24 -72.11
CA GLU A 2 -12.26 39.09 -71.91
C GLU A 2 -12.60 38.46 -70.55
N VAL A 3 -12.95 37.16 -70.56
CA VAL A 3 -13.19 36.38 -69.34
C VAL A 3 -11.91 35.71 -68.95
N PHE A 4 -11.32 36.15 -67.86
CA PHE A 4 -10.06 35.62 -67.28
C PHE A 4 -10.35 34.30 -66.56
N ASN A 5 -9.93 33.19 -67.15
CA ASN A 5 -9.98 31.85 -66.56
C ASN A 5 -8.71 31.54 -65.78
N ARG A 6 -8.72 31.69 -64.44
CA ARG A 6 -7.57 31.40 -63.57
C ARG A 6 -7.58 29.93 -63.20
N LYS A 7 -6.73 29.13 -63.83
CA LYS A 7 -6.37 27.78 -63.43
C LYS A 7 -5.60 27.84 -62.07
N ILE A 8 -6.15 27.14 -61.06
CA ILE A 8 -5.48 26.95 -59.76
C ILE A 8 -4.40 25.89 -59.95
N PRO A 9 -3.12 26.15 -59.59
CA PRO A 9 -2.04 25.20 -59.78
C PRO A 9 -2.18 23.99 -58.88
N SER A 10 -2.14 22.81 -59.43
CA SER A 10 -2.27 21.47 -58.81
C SER A 10 -1.26 21.17 -57.68
N ALA A 11 -0.20 21.96 -57.59
CA ALA A 11 0.84 21.82 -56.56
C ALA A 11 0.36 22.16 -55.12
N ARG A 12 -0.68 23.03 -54.95
CA ARG A 12 -1.22 23.37 -53.63
C ARG A 12 -2.14 22.30 -53.07
N LEU A 13 -2.77 21.48 -53.94
CA LEU A 13 -3.66 20.38 -53.48
C LEU A 13 -2.85 19.20 -52.97
N VAL A 14 -1.69 18.91 -53.53
CA VAL A 14 -0.80 17.82 -53.12
C VAL A 14 -0.14 18.10 -51.79
N VAL A 15 0.20 19.34 -51.47
CA VAL A 15 0.79 19.75 -50.19
C VAL A 15 -0.26 19.66 -49.05
N LEU A 16 -1.53 19.95 -49.33
CA LEU A 16 -2.59 19.89 -48.32
C LEU A 16 -2.98 18.43 -47.98
N VAL A 17 -2.87 17.50 -48.91
CA VAL A 17 -3.07 16.06 -48.70
C VAL A 17 -1.87 15.44 -47.96
N LEU A 18 -0.63 15.90 -48.18
CA LEU A 18 0.56 15.43 -47.52
C LEU A 18 0.65 15.91 -46.05
N ILE A 19 0.07 17.07 -45.72
CA ILE A 19 -0.01 17.57 -44.32
C ILE A 19 -1.12 16.85 -43.51
N ALA A 20 -2.19 16.38 -44.18
CA ALA A 20 -3.26 15.63 -43.51
C ALA A 20 -2.87 14.18 -43.14
N SER A 21 -1.83 13.62 -43.80
CA SER A 21 -1.37 12.24 -43.53
C SER A 21 -0.38 12.11 -42.38
N THR A 22 0.14 13.22 -41.82
CA THR A 22 1.10 13.22 -40.70
C THR A 22 0.44 13.35 -39.32
N PHE A 23 -0.88 13.52 -39.23
CA PHE A 23 -1.64 13.55 -37.96
C PHE A 23 -2.31 12.22 -37.61
N GLN A 24 -1.73 11.10 -38.04
CA GLN A 24 -2.00 9.81 -37.38
C GLN A 24 -1.10 9.76 -36.13
N SER A 25 -1.40 10.61 -35.17
CA SER A 25 -0.95 10.45 -33.79
C SER A 25 -1.50 9.13 -33.31
N GLY A 26 -0.68 8.09 -33.33
CA GLY A 26 -0.99 6.84 -32.67
C GLY A 26 -1.44 7.22 -31.26
N ALA A 27 -2.67 6.93 -30.91
CA ALA A 27 -3.10 6.84 -29.53
C ALA A 27 -2.15 5.80 -28.93
N ALA A 28 -1.09 6.28 -28.27
CA ALA A 28 -0.29 5.47 -27.39
C ALA A 28 -1.30 4.98 -26.36
N LEU A 29 -1.73 3.74 -26.52
CA LEU A 29 -2.40 3.02 -25.46
C LEU A 29 -1.49 3.25 -24.24
N ALA A 30 -2.01 3.90 -23.23
CA ALA A 30 -1.33 4.05 -21.94
C ALA A 30 -1.13 2.62 -21.43
N GLN A 31 -0.02 2.04 -21.85
CA GLN A 31 0.44 0.75 -21.37
C GLN A 31 0.75 1.01 -19.89
N ASN A 32 -0.02 0.43 -18.99
CA ASN A 32 0.25 0.48 -17.57
C ASN A 32 1.68 0.00 -17.38
N ASP A 33 2.62 0.94 -17.23
CA ASP A 33 4.05 0.68 -16.99
C ASP A 33 4.25 0.21 -15.55
N LEU A 34 3.51 -0.83 -15.14
CA LEU A 34 3.59 -1.40 -13.82
C LEU A 34 4.92 -2.15 -13.69
N ARG A 35 5.65 -1.85 -12.61
CA ARG A 35 6.95 -2.47 -12.32
C ARG A 35 6.84 -3.42 -11.13
N ILE A 36 7.83 -4.29 -10.99
CA ILE A 36 7.87 -5.24 -9.85
C ILE A 36 7.80 -4.50 -8.52
N LYS A 37 8.49 -3.36 -8.36
CA LYS A 37 8.46 -2.54 -7.15
C LYS A 37 7.09 -2.01 -6.76
N ASP A 38 6.16 -1.89 -7.72
CA ASP A 38 4.82 -1.32 -7.49
C ASP A 38 3.86 -2.35 -6.90
N ILE A 39 4.21 -3.64 -6.98
CA ILE A 39 3.38 -4.75 -6.50
C ILE A 39 4.11 -5.74 -5.61
N CYS A 40 5.42 -5.55 -5.39
CA CYS A 40 6.23 -6.42 -4.55
C CYS A 40 7.09 -5.61 -3.59
N ARG A 41 7.23 -6.14 -2.37
CA ARG A 41 8.24 -5.67 -1.41
C ARG A 41 9.33 -6.73 -1.22
N LEU A 42 10.48 -6.30 -0.76
CA LEU A 42 11.53 -7.22 -0.35
C LEU A 42 11.21 -7.81 1.03
N LYS A 43 11.36 -9.12 1.18
CA LYS A 43 11.29 -9.76 2.48
C LYS A 43 12.41 -9.22 3.38
N GLY A 44 12.08 -8.94 4.64
CA GLY A 44 13.00 -8.31 5.60
C GLY A 44 12.90 -6.79 5.61
N GLN A 45 12.33 -6.14 4.60
CA GLN A 45 12.00 -4.72 4.62
C GLN A 45 10.57 -4.52 5.13
N GLU A 46 10.40 -4.68 6.43
CA GLU A 46 9.10 -4.58 7.10
C GLU A 46 9.13 -3.47 8.14
N GLU A 47 7.99 -2.85 8.37
CA GLU A 47 7.84 -1.89 9.44
C GLU A 47 8.01 -2.59 10.79
N ASN A 48 8.79 -1.98 11.68
CA ASN A 48 8.96 -2.46 13.04
C ASN A 48 8.44 -1.42 14.02
N THR A 49 7.69 -1.86 15.02
CA THR A 49 7.15 -0.98 16.04
C THR A 49 7.97 -1.10 17.32
N LEU A 50 8.47 0.03 17.82
CA LEU A 50 9.10 0.13 19.14
C LEU A 50 8.10 0.74 20.12
N GLN A 51 8.06 0.21 21.33
CA GLN A 51 7.07 0.62 22.33
C GLN A 51 7.72 0.84 23.69
N GLY A 52 7.13 1.74 24.47
CA GLY A 52 7.57 2.00 25.85
C GLY A 52 6.51 2.68 26.69
N LEU A 53 6.71 2.60 28.00
CA LEU A 53 5.91 3.35 28.96
C LEU A 53 6.69 4.58 29.40
N GLY A 54 6.08 5.75 29.25
CA GLY A 54 6.67 7.02 29.57
C GLY A 54 5.86 7.84 30.58
N LEU A 55 6.48 8.89 31.07
CA LEU A 55 5.85 9.89 31.95
C LEU A 55 5.78 11.23 31.22
N VAL A 56 4.61 11.81 31.21
CA VAL A 56 4.37 13.18 30.74
C VAL A 56 4.25 14.08 31.96
N VAL A 57 4.97 15.17 31.95
CA VAL A 57 4.97 16.18 33.01
C VAL A 57 4.51 17.54 32.47
N GLY A 58 4.16 18.46 33.37
CA GLY A 58 3.76 19.81 32.99
C GLY A 58 2.30 19.97 32.60
N LEU A 59 1.45 18.97 32.86
CA LEU A 59 0.02 19.03 32.63
C LEU A 59 -0.66 20.00 33.62
N LYS A 60 -1.67 20.73 33.13
CA LYS A 60 -2.39 21.73 33.95
C LYS A 60 -3.60 21.13 34.67
N GLY A 61 -3.37 20.10 35.51
CA GLY A 61 -4.45 19.44 36.25
C GLY A 61 -5.22 18.40 35.46
N THR A 62 -4.77 18.03 34.28
CA THR A 62 -5.43 17.05 33.37
C THR A 62 -4.78 15.68 33.40
N GLY A 63 -3.78 15.49 34.25
CA GLY A 63 -3.07 14.22 34.39
C GLY A 63 -3.86 13.10 35.07
N ASP A 64 -3.14 12.05 35.44
CA ASP A 64 -3.75 10.84 36.00
C ASP A 64 -4.38 11.07 37.38
N GLY A 65 -5.50 10.37 37.62
CA GLY A 65 -6.13 10.38 38.95
C GLY A 65 -5.58 9.30 39.89
N ASP A 66 -4.98 8.23 39.37
CA ASP A 66 -4.37 7.15 40.16
C ASP A 66 -2.83 7.19 40.01
N ILE A 67 -2.20 7.42 41.13
CA ILE A 67 -0.73 7.61 41.23
C ILE A 67 0.07 6.31 41.34
N LYS A 68 -0.54 5.20 41.75
CA LYS A 68 0.21 3.94 42.01
C LYS A 68 0.97 3.40 40.79
N PRO A 69 0.40 3.31 39.59
CA PRO A 69 1.12 2.90 38.39
C PRO A 69 2.24 3.87 38.02
N MET A 70 1.98 5.17 38.21
CA MET A 70 2.94 6.25 37.92
C MET A 70 4.16 6.21 38.82
N VAL A 71 3.97 6.00 40.12
CA VAL A 71 5.09 5.88 41.08
C VAL A 71 6.01 4.72 40.70
N ARG A 72 5.42 3.57 40.30
CA ARG A 72 6.21 2.40 39.85
C ARG A 72 7.02 2.73 38.60
N ALA A 73 6.41 3.40 37.61
CA ALA A 73 7.07 3.79 36.38
C ALA A 73 8.19 4.79 36.61
N LEU A 74 7.96 5.80 37.47
CA LEU A 74 8.96 6.78 37.87
C LEU A 74 10.13 6.13 38.60
N THR A 75 9.86 5.28 39.59
CA THR A 75 10.87 4.52 40.32
C THR A 75 11.74 3.71 39.35
N ARG A 76 11.13 3.03 38.39
CA ARG A 76 11.86 2.27 37.38
C ARG A 76 12.72 3.15 36.48
N SER A 77 12.19 4.30 36.05
CA SER A 77 12.92 5.27 35.23
C SER A 77 14.13 5.82 35.99
N MET A 78 13.96 6.16 37.27
CA MET A 78 15.06 6.66 38.12
C MET A 78 16.15 5.60 38.34
N GLN A 79 15.76 4.32 38.51
CA GLN A 79 16.72 3.21 38.60
C GLN A 79 17.53 3.06 37.29
N LEU A 80 16.91 3.19 36.14
CA LEU A 80 17.58 3.12 34.85
C LEU A 80 18.53 4.28 34.60
N MET A 81 18.27 5.46 35.23
CA MET A 81 19.15 6.62 35.19
C MET A 81 20.29 6.57 36.23
N GLY A 82 20.48 5.44 36.91
CA GLY A 82 21.54 5.26 37.90
C GLY A 82 21.19 5.79 39.30
N GLY A 83 19.96 6.22 39.56
CA GLY A 83 19.47 6.60 40.86
C GLY A 83 19.35 5.39 41.79
N GLN A 84 20.12 5.39 42.89
CA GLN A 84 19.92 4.40 43.96
C GLN A 84 18.71 4.83 44.80
N ILE A 85 17.60 4.10 44.63
CA ILE A 85 16.41 4.31 45.45
C ILE A 85 16.36 3.16 46.46
N SER A 86 16.54 3.48 47.72
CA SER A 86 16.29 2.53 48.80
C SER A 86 14.78 2.34 48.93
N SER A 87 14.31 1.10 48.81
CA SER A 87 12.97 0.71 48.44
C SER A 87 11.83 1.05 49.43
N ASP A 88 12.11 1.36 50.68
CA ASP A 88 11.02 1.44 51.68
C ASP A 88 10.63 2.85 52.11
N ILE A 89 11.57 3.77 52.23
CA ILE A 89 11.27 5.12 52.77
C ILE A 89 10.96 6.11 51.65
N GLN A 90 11.69 6.06 50.55
CA GLN A 90 11.51 6.99 49.44
C GLN A 90 10.26 6.65 48.57
N GLY A 91 9.88 5.37 48.46
CA GLY A 91 8.63 4.98 47.81
C GLY A 91 7.40 5.58 48.51
N ARG A 92 7.36 5.56 49.84
CA ARG A 92 6.28 6.16 50.63
C ARG A 92 6.26 7.68 50.61
N LEU A 93 7.44 8.32 50.58
CA LEU A 93 7.54 9.79 50.47
C LEU A 93 7.11 10.27 49.09
N ILE A 94 7.57 9.61 48.04
CA ILE A 94 7.16 9.92 46.68
C ILE A 94 5.66 9.73 46.51
N GLU A 95 5.10 8.63 47.04
CA GLU A 95 3.66 8.36 46.98
C GLU A 95 2.84 9.45 47.70
N LYS A 96 3.32 9.94 48.82
CA LYS A 96 2.64 10.97 49.61
C LYS A 96 2.76 12.37 48.99
N GLU A 97 3.94 12.72 48.42
CA GLU A 97 4.15 13.99 47.73
C GLU A 97 3.44 14.04 46.36
N MET A 98 3.37 12.93 45.68
CA MET A 98 2.68 12.83 44.38
C MET A 98 1.18 12.60 44.51
N ALA A 99 0.63 12.38 45.70
CA ALA A 99 -0.81 12.11 45.93
C ALA A 99 -1.75 13.17 45.34
N ASN A 100 -1.26 14.37 45.05
CA ASN A 100 -2.01 15.46 44.43
C ASN A 100 -1.46 15.89 43.06
N ALA A 101 -0.55 15.11 42.46
CA ALA A 101 0.10 15.49 41.21
C ALA A 101 -0.72 15.22 40.00
N LYS A 102 -1.86 15.93 39.81
CA LYS A 102 -2.64 15.92 38.56
C LYS A 102 -1.89 16.54 37.37
N ASN A 103 -0.62 16.88 37.53
CA ASN A 103 0.22 17.49 36.50
C ASN A 103 1.08 16.46 35.77
N VAL A 104 0.92 15.18 36.08
CA VAL A 104 1.70 14.07 35.52
C VAL A 104 0.74 12.99 34.98
N ALA A 105 1.13 12.34 33.88
CA ALA A 105 0.39 11.25 33.30
C ALA A 105 1.31 10.12 32.87
N LEU A 106 0.84 8.89 33.08
CA LEU A 106 1.46 7.70 32.51
C LEU A 106 0.96 7.51 31.08
N VAL A 107 1.89 7.35 30.15
CA VAL A 107 1.59 7.26 28.73
C VAL A 107 2.24 6.05 28.08
N PHE A 108 1.59 5.56 27.04
CA PHE A 108 2.14 4.61 26.11
C PHE A 108 2.79 5.38 24.95
N VAL A 109 4.04 5.05 24.64
CA VAL A 109 4.80 5.69 23.57
C VAL A 109 5.09 4.64 22.50
N GLU A 110 4.81 4.99 21.27
CA GLU A 110 4.96 4.12 20.12
C GLU A 110 5.70 4.85 18.99
N VAL A 111 6.65 4.18 18.36
CA VAL A 111 7.32 4.66 17.16
C VAL A 111 7.37 3.55 16.12
N THR A 112 7.08 3.89 14.89
CA THR A 112 7.21 2.98 13.74
C THR A 112 8.54 3.26 13.06
N VAL A 113 9.39 2.24 13.02
CA VAL A 113 10.62 2.23 12.24
C VAL A 113 10.25 1.89 10.80
N PRO A 114 10.65 2.71 9.81
CA PRO A 114 10.28 2.49 8.42
C PRO A 114 10.88 1.20 7.83
N PRO A 115 10.34 0.70 6.71
CA PRO A 115 10.84 -0.51 6.04
C PRO A 115 12.31 -0.41 5.61
N SER A 116 12.82 0.80 5.42
CA SER A 116 14.25 1.05 5.12
C SER A 116 15.17 0.80 6.31
N GLY A 117 14.62 0.55 7.50
CA GLY A 117 15.37 0.54 8.75
C GLY A 117 15.60 1.95 9.31
N ALA A 118 16.33 2.03 10.40
CA ALA A 118 16.78 3.28 11.01
C ALA A 118 18.19 3.12 11.56
N GLN A 119 19.02 4.12 11.35
CA GLN A 119 20.41 4.13 11.83
C GLN A 119 20.49 4.73 13.24
N GLN A 120 21.52 4.38 13.98
CA GLN A 120 21.83 5.04 15.24
C GLN A 120 21.96 6.56 15.02
N GLY A 121 21.23 7.32 15.81
CA GLY A 121 21.20 8.78 15.70
C GLY A 121 20.04 9.34 14.89
N ASP A 122 19.33 8.51 14.11
CA ASP A 122 18.15 8.95 13.38
C ASP A 122 17.06 9.42 14.35
N LYS A 123 16.33 10.45 13.92
CA LYS A 123 15.20 11.00 14.67
C LYS A 123 13.90 10.63 14.00
N LEU A 124 13.03 9.98 14.75
CA LEU A 124 11.71 9.59 14.33
C LEU A 124 10.64 10.31 15.13
N SER A 125 9.48 10.52 14.53
CA SER A 125 8.32 11.03 15.26
C SER A 125 7.65 9.89 16.02
N CYS A 126 7.23 10.11 17.26
CA CYS A 126 6.52 9.11 18.06
C CYS A 126 5.11 9.54 18.40
N LYS A 127 4.23 8.57 18.54
CA LYS A 127 2.87 8.72 19.02
C LYS A 127 2.85 8.48 20.52
N VAL A 128 2.08 9.30 21.23
CA VAL A 128 1.92 9.22 22.67
C VAL A 128 0.44 9.11 23.00
N SER A 129 0.07 8.12 23.79
CA SER A 129 -1.32 7.89 24.18
C SER A 129 -1.43 7.77 25.69
N ALA A 130 -2.30 8.55 26.31
CA ALA A 130 -2.54 8.50 27.74
C ALA A 130 -3.28 7.20 28.15
N ILE A 131 -2.90 6.64 29.27
CA ILE A 131 -3.60 5.48 29.82
C ILE A 131 -4.85 5.91 30.61
N SER A 132 -4.76 6.99 31.37
CA SER A 132 -5.83 7.42 32.28
C SER A 132 -6.02 8.94 32.33
N ALA A 133 -5.11 9.73 31.79
CA ALA A 133 -5.20 11.18 31.79
C ALA A 133 -6.37 11.72 30.95
N LYS A 134 -6.88 12.89 31.31
CA LYS A 134 -7.96 13.58 30.61
C LYS A 134 -7.47 14.30 29.36
N SER A 135 -6.26 14.85 29.41
CA SER A 135 -5.62 15.55 28.29
C SER A 135 -4.11 15.57 28.47
N LEU A 136 -3.38 15.46 27.35
CA LEU A 136 -1.92 15.60 27.28
C LEU A 136 -1.48 16.98 26.78
N GLU A 137 -2.40 17.91 26.59
CA GLU A 137 -2.11 19.24 26.06
C GLU A 137 -1.14 20.03 26.94
N GLY A 138 -0.10 20.58 26.32
CA GLY A 138 0.96 21.30 26.98
C GLY A 138 1.94 20.45 27.78
N GLY A 139 1.76 19.12 27.75
CA GLY A 139 2.65 18.18 28.42
C GLY A 139 3.97 17.98 27.68
N ASN A 140 4.98 17.58 28.44
CA ASN A 140 6.30 17.22 27.93
C ASN A 140 6.64 15.79 28.37
N LEU A 141 6.99 14.93 27.39
CA LEU A 141 7.41 13.55 27.66
C LEU A 141 8.82 13.55 28.27
N MET A 142 8.96 12.92 29.43
CA MET A 142 10.27 12.65 30.02
C MET A 142 11.00 11.58 29.20
N LEU A 143 12.32 11.52 29.37
CA LEU A 143 13.14 10.51 28.66
C LEU A 143 12.60 9.11 28.91
N THR A 144 12.16 8.48 27.82
CA THR A 144 11.46 7.20 27.81
C THR A 144 12.21 6.20 26.94
N HIS A 145 12.44 5.01 27.48
CA HIS A 145 13.09 3.92 26.78
C HIS A 145 12.07 3.18 25.91
N LEU A 146 12.38 3.02 24.63
CA LEU A 146 11.56 2.27 23.69
C LEU A 146 12.21 0.91 23.40
N LEU A 147 11.43 -0.12 23.61
CA LEU A 147 11.83 -1.52 23.47
C LEU A 147 11.39 -2.06 22.10
N GLY A 148 12.15 -3.01 21.56
CA GLY A 148 11.78 -3.74 20.36
C GLY A 148 10.61 -4.71 20.58
N PRO A 149 10.08 -5.30 19.50
CA PRO A 149 8.90 -6.16 19.53
C PRO A 149 9.13 -7.51 20.23
N ARG A 150 10.37 -7.87 20.55
CA ARG A 150 10.72 -9.12 21.21
C ARG A 150 10.60 -9.00 22.72
N ALA A 151 9.51 -9.52 23.26
CA ALA A 151 9.27 -9.54 24.70
C ALA A 151 10.23 -10.44 25.52
N ASP A 152 10.81 -11.47 24.86
CA ASP A 152 11.76 -12.42 25.44
C ASP A 152 13.13 -11.79 25.71
N ARG A 153 13.49 -10.74 24.96
CA ARG A 153 14.75 -10.01 25.08
C ARG A 153 14.48 -8.51 24.99
N PRO A 154 14.17 -7.85 26.11
CA PRO A 154 13.91 -6.42 26.11
C PRO A 154 15.22 -5.65 25.85
N VAL A 155 15.40 -5.18 24.64
CA VAL A 155 16.52 -4.30 24.23
C VAL A 155 15.98 -2.92 23.98
N VAL A 156 16.65 -1.90 24.50
CA VAL A 156 16.34 -0.50 24.26
C VAL A 156 16.92 -0.11 22.91
N PHE A 157 16.04 0.13 21.92
CA PHE A 157 16.44 0.54 20.59
C PHE A 157 16.44 2.06 20.42
N ALA A 158 15.59 2.75 21.16
CA ALA A 158 15.46 4.19 21.03
C ALA A 158 15.08 4.87 22.33
N LEU A 159 15.33 6.17 22.41
CA LEU A 159 14.95 7.06 23.50
C LEU A 159 13.99 8.12 22.97
N ALA A 160 12.85 8.28 23.63
CA ALA A 160 11.85 9.29 23.28
C ALA A 160 11.74 10.36 24.36
N SER A 161 11.66 11.63 23.96
CA SER A 161 11.41 12.78 24.84
C SER A 161 10.95 14.00 24.04
N GLY A 162 10.29 14.94 24.68
CA GLY A 162 9.96 16.23 24.05
C GLY A 162 8.51 16.67 24.26
N PRO A 163 8.17 17.86 23.73
CA PRO A 163 6.85 18.44 23.87
C PRO A 163 5.81 17.70 23.03
N ILE A 164 4.62 17.48 23.59
CA ILE A 164 3.52 16.79 22.94
C ILE A 164 2.69 17.79 22.15
N VAL A 165 2.43 17.47 20.89
CA VAL A 165 1.49 18.17 20.01
C VAL A 165 0.25 17.31 19.87
N ILE A 166 -0.92 17.86 20.20
CA ILE A 166 -2.20 17.17 20.06
C ILE A 166 -2.67 17.22 18.60
N ASP A 167 -2.93 16.07 18.01
CA ASP A 167 -3.38 15.98 16.60
C ASP A 167 -4.82 16.44 16.41
N SER A 168 -5.70 16.18 17.37
CA SER A 168 -7.12 16.56 17.31
C SER A 168 -7.65 17.01 18.66
N ALA A 169 -8.27 18.19 18.69
CA ALA A 169 -8.93 18.70 19.90
C ALA A 169 -10.07 17.77 20.40
N LYS A 170 -10.62 16.91 19.55
CA LYS A 170 -11.63 15.91 19.94
C LYS A 170 -11.06 14.73 20.71
N VAL A 171 -9.74 14.46 20.58
CA VAL A 171 -9.05 13.36 21.26
C VAL A 171 -7.80 13.89 21.94
N PRO A 172 -7.95 14.66 23.04
CA PRO A 172 -6.82 15.32 23.73
C PRO A 172 -5.94 14.32 24.51
N THR A 173 -6.31 13.05 24.57
CA THR A 173 -5.58 11.96 25.23
C THR A 173 -4.50 11.32 24.33
N SER A 174 -4.44 11.70 23.06
CA SER A 174 -3.45 11.22 22.10
C SER A 174 -2.75 12.40 21.44
N GLY A 175 -1.45 12.28 21.24
CA GLY A 175 -0.65 13.31 20.59
C GLY A 175 0.59 12.71 19.93
N LYS A 176 1.38 13.59 19.34
CA LYS A 176 2.59 13.27 18.58
C LYS A 176 3.75 14.12 19.09
N ILE A 177 4.93 13.55 19.12
CA ILE A 177 6.19 14.28 19.32
C ILE A 177 6.97 14.20 18.03
N VAL A 178 7.15 15.33 17.37
CA VAL A 178 7.88 15.41 16.10
C VAL A 178 9.37 15.29 16.40
N ASP A 179 10.05 14.36 15.72
CA ASP A 179 11.49 14.08 15.88
C ASP A 179 11.93 13.84 17.34
N GLY A 180 11.00 13.43 18.19
CA GLY A 180 11.22 13.23 19.61
C GLY A 180 11.82 11.88 19.99
N CYS A 181 11.89 10.95 19.05
CA CYS A 181 12.47 9.63 19.27
C CYS A 181 13.82 9.52 18.56
N LYS A 182 14.90 9.38 19.33
CA LYS A 182 16.26 9.18 18.82
C LYS A 182 16.64 7.71 18.89
N MET A 183 17.07 7.15 17.77
CA MET A 183 17.55 5.78 17.69
C MET A 183 18.93 5.65 18.39
N GLU A 184 19.04 4.72 19.32
CA GLU A 184 20.30 4.40 20.02
C GLU A 184 20.97 3.14 19.45
N LEU A 185 20.20 2.28 18.83
CA LEU A 185 20.70 1.11 18.10
C LEU A 185 20.18 1.13 16.66
N THR A 186 21.05 0.71 15.75
CA THR A 186 20.64 0.53 14.35
C THR A 186 19.67 -0.64 14.22
N VAL A 187 18.53 -0.39 13.57
CA VAL A 187 17.61 -1.42 13.09
C VAL A 187 17.87 -1.59 11.61
N ALA A 188 18.70 -2.58 11.26
CA ALA A 188 19.01 -2.92 9.89
C ALA A 188 18.03 -4.00 9.40
N ASN A 189 17.47 -3.81 8.23
CA ASN A 189 16.62 -4.79 7.58
C ASN A 189 17.47 -5.62 6.61
N GLU A 190 17.73 -6.87 6.97
CA GLU A 190 18.47 -7.81 6.14
C GLU A 190 17.53 -8.40 5.08
N PHE A 191 17.69 -7.97 3.84
CA PHE A 191 16.90 -8.45 2.71
C PHE A 191 17.60 -9.51 1.86
N ILE A 192 18.86 -9.87 2.20
CA ILE A 192 19.65 -10.89 1.53
C ILE A 192 19.87 -12.06 2.49
N ALA A 193 19.43 -13.24 2.09
CA ALA A 193 19.64 -14.46 2.83
C ALA A 193 20.26 -15.52 1.92
N GLY A 194 21.50 -15.97 2.21
CA GLY A 194 22.14 -17.05 1.47
C GLY A 194 22.31 -16.77 -0.03
N ASN A 195 22.72 -15.58 -0.41
CA ASN A 195 22.88 -15.12 -1.80
C ASN A 195 21.57 -15.06 -2.61
N LYS A 196 20.43 -14.93 -1.93
CA LYS A 196 19.11 -14.82 -2.51
C LYS A 196 18.37 -13.63 -1.92
N ILE A 197 17.49 -13.06 -2.69
CA ILE A 197 16.46 -12.15 -2.23
C ILE A 197 15.09 -12.80 -2.38
N SER A 198 14.16 -12.48 -1.51
CA SER A 198 12.77 -12.92 -1.62
C SER A 198 11.88 -11.72 -1.87
N LEU A 199 11.14 -11.75 -2.97
CA LEU A 199 10.11 -10.79 -3.29
C LEU A 199 8.78 -11.30 -2.72
N ILE A 200 8.07 -10.44 -2.02
CA ILE A 200 6.75 -10.73 -1.47
C ILE A 200 5.73 -9.90 -2.24
N VAL A 201 4.83 -10.57 -2.93
CA VAL A 201 3.74 -9.93 -3.68
C VAL A 201 2.73 -9.32 -2.71
N ASP A 202 2.31 -8.10 -2.96
CA ASP A 202 1.32 -7.41 -2.16
C ASP A 202 -0.02 -8.16 -2.16
N PRO A 203 -0.77 -8.17 -1.05
CA PRO A 203 -2.01 -8.94 -0.89
C PRO A 203 -2.99 -8.76 -2.03
N ASP A 204 -3.05 -7.54 -2.56
CA ASP A 204 -3.97 -7.17 -3.63
C ASP A 204 -3.66 -7.83 -4.98
N HIS A 205 -2.40 -8.16 -5.21
CA HIS A 205 -1.92 -8.72 -6.48
C HIS A 205 -1.54 -10.21 -6.39
N ARG A 206 -1.72 -10.87 -5.23
CA ARG A 206 -1.39 -12.28 -5.04
C ARG A 206 -2.21 -13.18 -5.95
N SER A 207 -1.52 -13.89 -6.83
CA SER A 207 -2.09 -14.86 -7.76
C SER A 207 -0.97 -15.74 -8.31
N ILE A 208 -1.28 -16.99 -8.61
CA ILE A 208 -0.32 -17.89 -9.27
C ILE A 208 0.15 -17.29 -10.60
N ALA A 209 -0.78 -16.70 -11.37
CA ALA A 209 -0.46 -16.06 -12.64
C ALA A 209 0.47 -14.84 -12.48
N THR A 210 0.26 -14.03 -11.43
CA THR A 210 1.13 -12.89 -11.12
C THR A 210 2.55 -13.36 -10.75
N SER A 211 2.66 -14.35 -9.88
CA SER A 211 3.96 -14.90 -9.48
C SER A 211 4.71 -15.51 -10.67
N GLN A 212 4.00 -16.19 -11.57
CA GLN A 212 4.58 -16.72 -12.80
C GLN A 212 5.05 -15.59 -13.74
N ASN A 213 4.26 -14.54 -13.93
CA ASN A 213 4.64 -13.40 -14.77
C ASN A 213 5.88 -12.68 -14.23
N ILE A 214 6.02 -12.57 -12.91
CA ILE A 214 7.22 -12.00 -12.28
C ILE A 214 8.43 -12.90 -12.50
N GLU A 215 8.28 -14.22 -12.29
CA GLU A 215 9.33 -15.22 -12.57
C GLU A 215 9.80 -15.11 -14.03
N ASP A 216 8.86 -15.10 -14.98
CA ASP A 216 9.15 -15.05 -16.40
C ASP A 216 9.85 -13.73 -16.78
N SER A 217 9.38 -12.60 -16.27
CA SER A 217 9.96 -11.28 -16.55
C SER A 217 11.41 -11.16 -16.06
N ILE A 218 11.74 -11.74 -14.91
CA ILE A 218 13.12 -11.75 -14.37
C ILE A 218 14.01 -12.70 -15.17
N ASN A 219 13.51 -13.90 -15.53
CA ASN A 219 14.27 -14.87 -16.28
C ASN A 219 14.49 -14.45 -17.75
N ASP A 220 13.51 -13.78 -18.37
CA ASP A 220 13.63 -13.22 -19.72
C ASP A 220 14.67 -12.10 -19.76
N TYR A 221 14.72 -11.26 -18.71
CA TYR A 221 15.77 -10.24 -18.59
C TYR A 221 17.17 -10.88 -18.60
N GLN A 222 17.39 -11.95 -17.85
CA GLN A 222 18.66 -12.69 -17.85
C GLN A 222 19.03 -13.17 -19.25
N SER A 223 18.09 -13.78 -19.96
CA SER A 223 18.31 -14.32 -21.31
C SER A 223 18.75 -13.23 -22.30
N ASN A 224 18.20 -12.04 -22.17
CA ASN A 224 18.52 -10.90 -23.01
C ASN A 224 19.91 -10.31 -22.69
N VAL A 225 20.30 -10.29 -21.43
CA VAL A 225 21.62 -9.78 -20.99
C VAL A 225 22.73 -10.77 -21.36
N GLU A 226 22.51 -12.06 -21.22
CA GLU A 226 23.45 -13.11 -21.62
C GLU A 226 23.63 -13.20 -23.15
N GLY A 227 22.61 -12.80 -23.91
CA GLY A 227 22.65 -12.70 -25.39
C GLY A 227 23.40 -11.51 -25.94
N SER A 228 23.78 -10.53 -25.11
CA SER A 228 24.49 -9.33 -25.54
C SER A 228 25.96 -9.63 -25.94
N PRO A 229 26.48 -9.02 -27.03
CA PRO A 229 27.88 -9.28 -27.48
C PRO A 229 28.94 -8.88 -26.47
N ILE A 230 28.62 -8.05 -25.48
CA ILE A 230 29.55 -7.63 -24.42
C ILE A 230 29.83 -8.77 -23.42
N THR A 231 28.86 -9.66 -23.21
CA THR A 231 28.99 -10.77 -22.24
C THR A 231 29.57 -12.05 -22.85
N LYS A 232 29.60 -12.16 -24.19
CA LYS A 232 30.12 -13.39 -24.87
C LYS A 232 31.59 -13.69 -24.57
N ASN A 233 32.38 -12.70 -24.23
CA ASN A 233 33.80 -12.90 -23.90
C ASN A 233 34.05 -13.33 -22.45
N SER A 234 33.09 -13.10 -21.54
CA SER A 234 33.17 -13.50 -20.13
C SER A 234 32.39 -14.81 -19.85
N ALA A 235 31.42 -15.14 -20.70
CA ALA A 235 30.51 -16.27 -20.53
C ALA A 235 31.12 -17.65 -20.91
N SER A 236 32.28 -17.65 -21.55
CA SER A 236 32.88 -18.90 -22.05
C SER A 236 33.34 -19.90 -20.97
N ALA A 237 33.49 -19.46 -19.72
CA ALA A 237 33.92 -20.32 -18.62
C ALA A 237 32.76 -20.93 -17.81
N TYR A 238 31.55 -20.35 -17.87
CA TYR A 238 30.42 -20.77 -17.01
C TYR A 238 29.22 -21.33 -17.79
N ALA A 239 29.26 -21.37 -19.11
CA ALA A 239 28.15 -21.76 -19.98
C ALA A 239 27.87 -23.29 -20.04
N LYS A 240 28.40 -24.09 -19.13
CA LYS A 240 28.16 -25.55 -19.09
C LYS A 240 27.41 -26.06 -17.86
N SER A 241 26.97 -25.18 -16.99
CA SER A 241 26.17 -25.57 -15.82
C SER A 241 24.79 -25.03 -15.98
N ASP A 242 23.86 -25.94 -16.26
CA ASP A 242 22.41 -25.81 -16.07
C ASP A 242 21.89 -24.36 -16.20
N LYS A 243 21.00 -24.08 -17.15
CA LYS A 243 20.28 -22.79 -17.25
C LYS A 243 19.48 -22.57 -15.96
N SER A 244 20.17 -22.28 -14.86
CA SER A 244 19.55 -22.04 -13.58
C SER A 244 18.79 -20.73 -13.70
N LYS A 245 17.49 -20.82 -13.74
CA LYS A 245 16.59 -19.69 -13.65
C LYS A 245 17.01 -18.82 -12.46
N LEU A 246 17.15 -17.51 -12.66
CA LEU A 246 17.44 -16.56 -11.57
C LEU A 246 16.29 -16.49 -10.59
N ALA A 247 15.08 -16.40 -11.09
CA ALA A 247 13.86 -16.32 -10.30
C ALA A 247 13.13 -17.66 -10.29
N LYS A 248 12.50 -17.95 -9.15
CA LYS A 248 11.64 -19.10 -8.93
C LYS A 248 10.45 -18.68 -8.06
N ALA A 249 9.25 -18.79 -8.59
CA ALA A 249 8.02 -18.63 -7.80
C ALA A 249 7.87 -19.87 -6.89
N ILE A 250 7.78 -19.62 -5.60
CA ILE A 250 7.59 -20.67 -4.58
C ILE A 250 6.11 -20.89 -4.35
N ASP A 251 5.38 -19.80 -4.22
CA ASP A 251 3.93 -19.76 -4.05
C ASP A 251 3.33 -18.48 -4.69
N GLN A 252 2.02 -18.27 -4.51
CA GLN A 252 1.33 -17.09 -5.06
C GLN A 252 1.74 -15.74 -4.45
N ALA A 253 2.57 -15.76 -3.41
CA ALA A 253 3.00 -14.57 -2.68
C ALA A 253 4.52 -14.39 -2.67
N THR A 254 5.31 -15.46 -2.87
CA THR A 254 6.75 -15.46 -2.64
C THR A 254 7.50 -15.89 -3.89
N ILE A 255 8.42 -15.04 -4.33
CA ILE A 255 9.35 -15.33 -5.43
C ILE A 255 10.78 -15.22 -4.88
N GLU A 256 11.55 -16.30 -4.99
CA GLU A 256 12.98 -16.30 -4.69
C GLU A 256 13.77 -15.91 -5.93
N VAL A 257 14.70 -14.96 -5.76
CA VAL A 257 15.60 -14.53 -6.82
C VAL A 257 17.05 -14.74 -6.35
N THR A 258 17.79 -15.50 -7.09
CA THR A 258 19.21 -15.77 -6.82
C THR A 258 20.06 -14.64 -7.36
N ILE A 259 20.97 -14.10 -6.54
CA ILE A 259 21.88 -13.03 -6.94
C ILE A 259 23.01 -13.63 -7.80
N PRO A 260 23.21 -13.17 -9.04
CA PRO A 260 24.32 -13.62 -9.88
C PRO A 260 25.67 -13.35 -9.24
N HIS A 261 26.65 -14.20 -9.52
CA HIS A 261 27.99 -14.09 -8.94
C HIS A 261 28.66 -12.71 -9.17
N ILE A 262 28.34 -12.06 -10.30
CA ILE A 262 28.87 -10.73 -10.66
C ILE A 262 28.40 -9.65 -9.66
N TYR A 263 27.23 -9.83 -9.04
CA TYR A 263 26.64 -8.87 -8.10
C TYR A 263 26.79 -9.30 -6.64
N LYS A 264 27.55 -10.38 -6.35
CA LYS A 264 27.67 -10.92 -5.00
C LYS A 264 28.22 -9.92 -3.99
N ASP A 265 29.24 -9.15 -4.40
CA ASP A 265 29.88 -8.15 -3.55
C ASP A 265 29.13 -6.79 -3.55
N HIS A 266 28.30 -6.55 -4.55
CA HIS A 266 27.51 -5.33 -4.71
C HIS A 266 26.08 -5.68 -5.15
N PRO A 267 25.22 -6.18 -4.23
CA PRO A 267 23.90 -6.69 -4.59
C PRO A 267 22.87 -5.58 -4.89
N VAL A 268 23.04 -4.39 -4.34
CA VAL A 268 22.07 -3.28 -4.45
C VAL A 268 21.74 -2.90 -5.90
N PRO A 269 22.70 -2.76 -6.83
CA PRO A 269 22.38 -2.49 -8.23
C PRO A 269 21.54 -3.58 -8.88
N PHE A 270 21.79 -4.85 -8.56
CA PHE A 270 21.00 -5.96 -9.07
C PHE A 270 19.56 -5.92 -8.54
N VAL A 271 19.38 -5.67 -7.24
CA VAL A 271 18.06 -5.55 -6.62
C VAL A 271 17.27 -4.39 -7.23
N SER A 272 17.92 -3.24 -7.41
CA SER A 272 17.28 -2.07 -8.06
C SER A 272 16.81 -2.41 -9.47
N LEU A 273 17.64 -3.12 -10.23
CA LEU A 273 17.33 -3.52 -11.59
C LEU A 273 16.14 -4.48 -11.64
N VAL A 274 16.12 -5.51 -10.77
CA VAL A 274 15.01 -6.46 -10.67
C VAL A 274 13.71 -5.73 -10.31
N LEU A 275 13.74 -4.81 -9.35
CA LEU A 275 12.57 -4.05 -8.92
C LEU A 275 12.04 -3.10 -10.00
N ASP A 276 12.90 -2.61 -10.90
CA ASP A 276 12.51 -1.72 -12.00
C ASP A 276 12.01 -2.45 -13.26
N LEU A 277 12.06 -3.79 -13.29
CA LEU A 277 11.54 -4.57 -14.41
C LEU A 277 10.04 -4.32 -14.59
N LYS A 278 9.66 -4.14 -15.86
CA LYS A 278 8.25 -3.96 -16.26
C LYS A 278 7.54 -5.30 -16.31
N LEU A 279 6.32 -5.33 -15.81
CA LEU A 279 5.44 -6.48 -15.88
C LEU A 279 4.51 -6.33 -17.07
N LEU A 280 4.57 -7.30 -17.97
CA LEU A 280 3.68 -7.38 -19.12
C LEU A 280 2.44 -8.21 -18.73
N ASN A 281 1.27 -7.75 -19.18
CA ASN A 281 0.00 -8.49 -19.04
C ASN A 281 -0.40 -8.82 -17.59
N LEU A 282 -0.20 -7.90 -16.65
CA LEU A 282 -0.77 -8.10 -15.33
C LEU A 282 -2.29 -8.02 -15.41
N HIS A 283 -2.94 -9.14 -15.15
CA HIS A 283 -4.40 -9.18 -15.05
C HIS A 283 -4.78 -8.52 -13.72
N ASN A 284 -5.29 -7.30 -13.78
CA ASN A 284 -5.89 -6.67 -12.61
C ASN A 284 -7.01 -7.57 -12.08
N LYS A 285 -7.04 -7.79 -10.78
CA LYS A 285 -8.17 -8.48 -10.16
C LYS A 285 -9.45 -7.70 -10.49
N LYS A 286 -10.42 -8.39 -11.02
CA LYS A 286 -11.76 -7.83 -11.28
C LYS A 286 -12.40 -7.54 -9.92
N ARG A 287 -12.43 -6.27 -9.51
CA ARG A 287 -12.93 -5.85 -8.20
C ARG A 287 -14.05 -4.85 -8.32
N VAL A 288 -14.97 -4.94 -7.38
CA VAL A 288 -16.02 -3.94 -7.12
C VAL A 288 -15.91 -3.54 -5.66
N PHE A 289 -15.74 -2.26 -5.41
CA PHE A 289 -15.71 -1.68 -4.06
C PHE A 289 -17.01 -0.91 -3.82
N ILE A 290 -17.63 -1.17 -2.68
CA ILE A 290 -18.86 -0.53 -2.23
C ILE A 290 -18.67 0.02 -0.82
N ASP A 291 -18.80 1.33 -0.67
CA ASP A 291 -18.99 1.97 0.63
C ASP A 291 -20.49 2.27 0.81
N GLU A 292 -21.12 1.55 1.73
CA GLU A 292 -22.56 1.71 1.99
C GLU A 292 -22.89 2.97 2.75
N ARG A 293 -21.95 3.48 3.54
CA ARG A 293 -22.17 4.67 4.37
C ARG A 293 -22.14 5.94 3.54
N GLU A 294 -21.13 6.02 2.64
CA GLU A 294 -20.93 7.16 1.76
C GLU A 294 -21.71 7.01 0.43
N GLY A 295 -22.24 5.80 0.14
CA GLY A 295 -22.92 5.50 -1.12
C GLY A 295 -21.99 5.50 -2.33
N VAL A 296 -20.70 5.20 -2.14
CA VAL A 296 -19.69 5.17 -3.19
C VAL A 296 -19.62 3.79 -3.81
N LEU A 297 -19.61 3.74 -5.15
CA LEU A 297 -19.49 2.54 -5.95
C LEU A 297 -18.33 2.68 -6.94
N ILE A 298 -17.28 1.85 -6.78
CA ILE A 298 -16.13 1.81 -7.69
C ILE A 298 -16.11 0.45 -8.39
N ILE A 299 -16.13 0.48 -9.72
CA ILE A 299 -16.21 -0.71 -10.57
C ILE A 299 -14.96 -0.79 -11.43
N GLY A 300 -14.27 -1.93 -11.39
CA GLY A 300 -13.18 -2.22 -12.33
C GLY A 300 -13.74 -2.45 -13.75
N ASP A 301 -13.07 -1.91 -14.77
CA ASP A 301 -13.51 -1.98 -16.17
C ASP A 301 -13.71 -3.41 -16.68
N ASP A 302 -12.93 -4.37 -16.16
CA ASP A 302 -12.93 -5.78 -16.56
C ASP A 302 -13.95 -6.67 -15.84
N VAL A 303 -14.77 -6.10 -14.94
CA VAL A 303 -15.77 -6.86 -14.18
C VAL A 303 -16.91 -7.26 -15.11
N THR A 304 -17.09 -8.58 -15.28
CA THR A 304 -18.14 -9.14 -16.15
C THR A 304 -19.25 -9.76 -15.33
N ILE A 305 -20.45 -9.81 -15.92
CA ILE A 305 -21.62 -10.45 -15.31
C ILE A 305 -22.13 -11.58 -16.22
N ALA A 306 -22.79 -12.56 -15.62
CA ALA A 306 -23.53 -13.55 -16.39
C ALA A 306 -24.77 -12.91 -17.07
N PRO A 307 -25.22 -13.44 -18.18
CA PRO A 307 -26.49 -13.04 -18.77
C PRO A 307 -27.63 -13.29 -17.79
N VAL A 308 -28.27 -12.22 -17.30
CA VAL A 308 -29.30 -12.27 -16.27
C VAL A 308 -30.43 -11.28 -16.59
N ALA A 309 -31.64 -11.62 -16.20
CA ALA A 309 -32.75 -10.68 -16.15
C ALA A 309 -32.91 -10.18 -14.71
N ILE A 310 -32.87 -8.88 -14.54
CA ILE A 310 -32.99 -8.20 -13.24
C ILE A 310 -34.35 -7.51 -13.22
N SER A 311 -35.18 -7.88 -12.27
CA SER A 311 -36.43 -7.17 -11.98
C SER A 311 -36.32 -6.53 -10.60
N HIS A 312 -36.39 -5.21 -10.54
CA HIS A 312 -36.31 -4.45 -9.29
C HIS A 312 -37.40 -3.37 -9.30
N LYS A 313 -38.34 -3.45 -8.35
CA LYS A 313 -39.52 -2.56 -8.30
C LYS A 313 -40.28 -2.60 -9.65
N ASN A 314 -40.37 -1.48 -10.36
CA ASN A 314 -41.07 -1.38 -11.65
C ASN A 314 -40.14 -1.46 -12.87
N LEU A 315 -38.88 -1.87 -12.66
CA LEU A 315 -37.86 -1.90 -13.69
C LEU A 315 -37.45 -3.35 -13.99
N THR A 316 -37.43 -3.72 -15.27
CA THR A 316 -36.90 -4.99 -15.71
C THR A 316 -35.79 -4.76 -16.75
N ILE A 317 -34.59 -5.21 -16.44
CA ILE A 317 -33.41 -5.12 -17.31
C ILE A 317 -32.99 -6.52 -17.70
N SER A 318 -32.83 -6.80 -19.00
CA SER A 318 -32.27 -8.04 -19.48
C SER A 318 -30.92 -7.79 -20.13
N THR A 319 -29.89 -8.49 -19.67
CA THR A 319 -28.53 -8.44 -20.23
C THR A 319 -28.36 -9.39 -21.42
N ARG A 320 -29.38 -10.18 -21.74
CA ARG A 320 -29.41 -11.05 -22.92
C ARG A 320 -29.95 -10.25 -24.12
N GLY A 321 -29.12 -10.02 -25.13
CA GLY A 321 -29.56 -9.38 -26.39
C GLY A 321 -30.74 -10.12 -26.99
N GLY A 322 -31.92 -9.54 -26.93
CA GLY A 322 -33.15 -10.06 -27.52
C GLY A 322 -34.10 -8.90 -27.79
N VAL A 323 -34.70 -8.89 -28.98
CA VAL A 323 -35.72 -7.92 -29.39
C VAL A 323 -36.92 -8.06 -28.46
N ALA A 324 -37.20 -7.04 -27.66
CA ALA A 324 -38.37 -7.01 -26.79
C ALA A 324 -39.42 -6.05 -27.34
N SER A 325 -40.58 -6.60 -27.64
CA SER A 325 -41.79 -5.84 -27.93
C SER A 325 -42.36 -5.21 -26.64
N GLY A 326 -42.42 -3.90 -26.57
CA GLY A 326 -43.31 -3.15 -25.69
C GLY A 326 -42.91 -3.12 -24.19
N GLY A 327 -42.07 -2.17 -23.83
CA GLY A 327 -41.69 -1.87 -22.46
C GLY A 327 -40.30 -1.21 -22.40
N SER A 328 -40.00 -0.37 -21.42
CA SER A 328 -38.68 0.28 -21.27
C SER A 328 -37.57 -0.76 -21.10
N PHE A 329 -37.02 -1.27 -22.20
CA PHE A 329 -35.88 -2.17 -22.21
C PHE A 329 -34.70 -1.50 -22.86
N VAL A 330 -33.56 -1.46 -22.14
CA VAL A 330 -32.27 -1.12 -22.71
C VAL A 330 -31.55 -2.43 -23.06
N SER A 331 -31.44 -2.72 -24.37
CA SER A 331 -30.69 -3.90 -24.83
C SER A 331 -29.21 -3.52 -24.94
N MET A 332 -28.36 -4.25 -24.23
CA MET A 332 -26.90 -4.09 -24.23
C MET A 332 -26.27 -5.09 -25.22
N SER A 333 -26.52 -4.92 -26.51
CA SER A 333 -25.85 -5.71 -27.54
C SER A 333 -24.84 -4.87 -28.29
N SER A 334 -23.55 -5.32 -28.29
CA SER A 334 -22.53 -4.80 -29.20
C SER A 334 -22.83 -5.26 -30.63
N GLN A 335 -22.63 -4.39 -31.63
CA GLN A 335 -22.89 -4.61 -33.03
C GLN A 335 -21.94 -5.62 -33.72
N ASP A 336 -20.93 -6.13 -33.01
CA ASP A 336 -19.96 -7.07 -33.57
C ASP A 336 -20.25 -8.48 -33.08
N GLY A 337 -20.57 -9.38 -34.02
CA GLY A 337 -21.09 -10.74 -33.89
C GLY A 337 -20.35 -11.76 -33.01
N LEU A 338 -19.42 -11.36 -32.21
CA LEU A 338 -18.88 -12.10 -31.05
C LEU A 338 -19.52 -11.49 -29.79
N THR A 339 -20.49 -12.17 -29.18
CA THR A 339 -21.16 -11.70 -27.96
C THR A 339 -20.17 -11.53 -26.80
N PRO A 340 -19.61 -10.33 -26.56
CA PRO A 340 -18.82 -10.13 -25.38
C PRO A 340 -19.73 -10.25 -24.15
N ARG A 341 -19.23 -10.89 -23.11
CA ARG A 341 -19.97 -10.97 -21.83
C ARG A 341 -20.30 -9.55 -21.38
N PRO A 342 -21.54 -9.28 -20.94
CA PRO A 342 -21.89 -7.95 -20.48
C PRO A 342 -21.01 -7.56 -19.30
N THR A 343 -20.49 -6.33 -19.31
CA THR A 343 -19.69 -5.79 -18.20
C THR A 343 -20.62 -5.19 -17.15
N LEU A 344 -20.18 -5.19 -15.89
CA LEU A 344 -20.91 -4.56 -14.81
C LEU A 344 -21.05 -3.04 -15.05
N LYS A 345 -20.04 -2.42 -15.65
CA LYS A 345 -20.06 -1.00 -16.04
C LYS A 345 -21.25 -0.68 -16.95
N ASN A 346 -21.46 -1.48 -18.00
CA ASN A 346 -22.59 -1.29 -18.90
C ASN A 346 -23.93 -1.41 -18.15
N LEU A 347 -24.03 -2.33 -17.18
CA LEU A 347 -25.23 -2.44 -16.35
C LEU A 347 -25.46 -1.19 -15.50
N THR A 348 -24.42 -0.68 -14.84
CA THR A 348 -24.53 0.54 -14.03
C THR A 348 -24.81 1.77 -14.88
N ASP A 349 -24.25 1.88 -16.07
CA ASP A 349 -24.57 2.96 -17.02
C ASP A 349 -26.05 2.92 -17.44
N ALA A 350 -26.57 1.72 -17.72
CA ALA A 350 -28.00 1.54 -18.02
C ALA A 350 -28.90 1.91 -16.81
N LEU A 351 -28.49 1.54 -15.60
CA LEU A 351 -29.20 1.91 -14.36
C LEU A 351 -29.16 3.43 -14.13
N ASN A 352 -28.06 4.08 -14.45
CA ASN A 352 -27.92 5.55 -14.34
C ASN A 352 -28.82 6.28 -15.35
N VAL A 353 -28.90 5.78 -16.59
CA VAL A 353 -29.83 6.32 -17.60
C VAL A 353 -31.29 6.23 -17.13
N LEU A 354 -31.60 5.18 -16.38
CA LEU A 354 -32.94 4.96 -15.81
C LEU A 354 -33.13 5.68 -14.47
N ALA A 355 -32.17 6.53 -14.06
CA ALA A 355 -32.19 7.29 -12.81
C ALA A 355 -32.42 6.41 -11.55
N VAL A 356 -31.87 5.20 -11.53
CA VAL A 356 -31.96 4.31 -10.36
C VAL A 356 -31.04 4.84 -9.24
N PRO A 357 -31.53 5.04 -8.01
CA PRO A 357 -30.73 5.49 -6.88
C PRO A 357 -29.53 4.57 -6.60
N THR A 358 -28.41 5.12 -6.16
CA THR A 358 -27.16 4.35 -5.85
C THR A 358 -27.40 3.21 -4.86
N ALA A 359 -28.24 3.42 -3.85
CA ALA A 359 -28.61 2.40 -2.87
C ALA A 359 -29.29 1.16 -3.52
N ASP A 360 -30.15 1.40 -4.50
CA ASP A 360 -30.81 0.31 -5.26
C ASP A 360 -29.80 -0.39 -6.18
N GLN A 361 -28.86 0.36 -6.80
CA GLN A 361 -27.76 -0.22 -7.61
C GLN A 361 -26.86 -1.13 -6.76
N ILE A 362 -26.49 -0.69 -5.57
CA ILE A 362 -25.72 -1.48 -4.60
C ILE A 362 -26.45 -2.78 -4.26
N SER A 363 -27.75 -2.70 -4.01
CA SER A 363 -28.59 -3.86 -3.69
C SER A 363 -28.64 -4.87 -4.85
N ILE A 364 -28.71 -4.39 -6.10
CA ILE A 364 -28.67 -5.22 -7.30
C ILE A 364 -27.32 -5.91 -7.44
N ILE A 365 -26.20 -5.19 -7.24
CA ILE A 365 -24.85 -5.75 -7.36
C ILE A 365 -24.61 -6.83 -6.29
N LYS A 366 -25.07 -6.61 -5.06
CA LYS A 366 -25.02 -7.61 -3.99
C LYS A 366 -25.84 -8.87 -4.35
N ALA A 367 -27.02 -8.69 -4.92
CA ALA A 367 -27.84 -9.79 -5.35
C ALA A 367 -27.17 -10.61 -6.48
N LEU A 368 -26.54 -9.93 -7.46
CA LEU A 368 -25.76 -10.59 -8.51
C LEU A 368 -24.59 -11.39 -7.94
N LYS A 369 -23.87 -10.86 -6.95
CA LYS A 369 -22.80 -11.59 -6.27
C LYS A 369 -23.31 -12.81 -5.50
N LYS A 370 -24.41 -12.65 -4.75
CA LYS A 370 -25.04 -13.73 -4.00
C LYS A 370 -25.52 -14.87 -4.90
N GLN A 371 -25.97 -14.57 -6.13
CA GLN A 371 -26.38 -15.56 -7.11
C GLN A 371 -25.20 -16.18 -7.88
N GLY A 372 -23.96 -15.70 -7.71
CA GLY A 372 -22.81 -16.17 -8.49
C GLY A 372 -22.73 -15.61 -9.90
N ASN A 373 -23.57 -14.64 -10.26
CA ASN A 373 -23.61 -14.02 -11.57
C ASN A 373 -22.65 -12.86 -11.77
N LEU A 374 -21.89 -12.47 -10.72
CA LEU A 374 -20.84 -11.45 -10.77
C LEU A 374 -19.47 -12.11 -10.76
N TYR A 375 -18.74 -11.97 -11.88
CA TYR A 375 -17.37 -12.48 -12.02
C TYR A 375 -16.36 -11.42 -11.60
N GLY A 376 -16.19 -11.28 -10.31
CA GLY A 376 -15.28 -10.34 -9.64
C GLY A 376 -15.35 -10.47 -8.13
N GLU A 377 -14.34 -9.92 -7.46
CA GLU A 377 -14.30 -9.80 -6.00
C GLU A 377 -15.16 -8.60 -5.59
N LEU A 378 -16.03 -8.79 -4.61
CA LEU A 378 -16.86 -7.72 -4.05
C LEU A 378 -16.34 -7.38 -2.67
N ILE A 379 -15.90 -6.14 -2.48
CA ILE A 379 -15.43 -5.57 -1.22
C ILE A 379 -16.50 -4.59 -0.73
N ILE A 380 -16.94 -4.72 0.52
CA ILE A 380 -17.98 -3.88 1.13
C ILE A 380 -17.41 -3.31 2.43
N GLU A 381 -17.53 -1.98 2.58
CA GLU A 381 -17.25 -1.23 3.80
C GLU A 381 -18.49 -0.55 4.38
#